data_2b59f7570d289951dc1d31957b4738aa
#
_entry.id   2b59f7570d289951dc1d31957b4738aa
#
_cell.length_a   1.000
_cell.length_b   1.000
_cell.length_c   1.000
_cell.angle_alpha   90.00
_cell.angle_beta   90.00
_cell.angle_gamma   90.00
#
_symmetry.space_group_name_H-M   'P 1'
#
loop_
_entity.id
_entity.type
_entity.pdbx_description
1 polymer ?
#
loop_
_entity_poly.entity_id
_entity_poly.type
_entity_poly.pdbx_seq_one_letter_code
_entity_poly.pdbx_strand_id
1 'polypeptide(L)'
;MAADQAFEGEHIVAPSSSPDDVLRVEHIAKSFGATTALRDVNLHLKKGEVLGLLGDNGAGKSTLIKILCGFQKPDGGSMWLKGEPFAPKSVDDARAHGIDTVFQDLALVDQLSVYHNLFLHRERVSKPIPFLSNRVMRREARKALDEIGINIPSIDVPAARLSGGQRQAIAVARTISGDADIVLLDEPLAAMGAKEGAMILDLIQRLREEGNVSIIMILHNYVHVFAACDRVSLIQDGVIAFDRPTAETSVDELTEIVVEEYRRARQAASIGNGAGATPKPDPGTRDPGAAAPGPAEA
;
A
#
# COMPACT_ATOMS: atom_id res chain seq x y z
N MET A 1 13.92 33.97 -18.46
CA MET A 1 15.28 33.38 -18.34
C MET A 1 15.67 33.43 -16.87
N ALA A 2 15.38 32.39 -16.16
CA ALA A 2 15.84 31.99 -14.82
C ALA A 2 14.79 31.01 -14.33
N ALA A 3 15.09 29.81 -14.26
CA ALA A 3 15.55 28.98 -13.20
C ALA A 3 15.53 27.52 -13.68
N ASP A 4 16.63 27.13 -14.20
CA ASP A 4 17.02 25.74 -14.30
C ASP A 4 18.16 25.59 -13.29
N GLN A 5 17.81 25.37 -12.01
CA GLN A 5 18.77 24.90 -11.03
C GLN A 5 18.41 23.46 -10.71
N ALA A 6 19.26 22.60 -11.28
CA ALA A 6 19.33 21.17 -11.13
C ALA A 6 19.19 20.76 -9.66
N PHE A 7 18.26 19.84 -9.42
CA PHE A 7 18.27 18.96 -8.26
C PHE A 7 19.47 17.99 -8.42
N GLU A 8 20.64 18.40 -7.96
CA GLU A 8 21.73 17.47 -7.64
C GLU A 8 21.46 16.94 -6.21
N GLY A 9 20.68 15.88 -6.13
CA GLY A 9 20.47 15.06 -4.95
C GLY A 9 20.78 13.63 -5.35
N GLU A 10 21.98 13.19 -5.02
CA GLU A 10 22.47 11.83 -5.22
C GLU A 10 21.56 10.80 -4.58
N HIS A 11 21.40 9.69 -5.28
CA HIS A 11 20.73 8.42 -4.99
C HIS A 11 19.30 8.23 -5.53
N ILE A 12 19.07 8.53 -6.82
CA ILE A 12 18.07 7.77 -7.56
C ILE A 12 18.76 6.47 -7.97
N VAL A 13 18.59 5.42 -7.17
CA VAL A 13 19.00 4.07 -7.56
C VAL A 13 18.04 3.63 -8.66
N ALA A 14 18.46 3.74 -9.91
CA ALA A 14 17.76 3.04 -10.99
C ALA A 14 17.79 1.54 -10.65
N PRO A 15 16.64 0.84 -10.60
CA PRO A 15 16.63 -0.57 -10.29
C PRO A 15 17.44 -1.31 -11.36
N SER A 16 18.56 -1.94 -10.94
CA SER A 16 19.31 -2.82 -11.81
C SER A 16 18.37 -3.94 -12.25
N SER A 17 18.21 -4.14 -13.56
CA SER A 17 17.46 -5.28 -14.09
C SER A 17 18.18 -6.58 -13.69
N SER A 18 17.65 -7.24 -12.66
CA SER A 18 18.11 -8.57 -12.28
C SER A 18 17.24 -9.63 -12.97
N PRO A 19 17.79 -10.75 -13.43
CA PRO A 19 16.99 -11.88 -13.92
C PRO A 19 16.07 -12.47 -12.84
N ASP A 20 16.30 -12.15 -11.56
CA ASP A 20 15.48 -12.60 -10.42
C ASP A 20 14.28 -11.69 -10.14
N ASP A 21 14.15 -10.55 -10.84
CA ASP A 21 13.03 -9.63 -10.66
C ASP A 21 11.74 -10.24 -11.21
N VAL A 22 10.78 -10.51 -10.33
CA VAL A 22 9.44 -10.98 -10.74
C VAL A 22 8.52 -9.82 -11.12
N LEU A 23 8.74 -8.64 -10.56
CA LEU A 23 8.03 -7.40 -10.90
C LEU A 23 9.05 -6.26 -11.01
N ARG A 24 8.93 -5.48 -12.07
CA ARG A 24 9.71 -4.26 -12.27
C ARG A 24 8.81 -3.14 -12.75
N VAL A 25 9.02 -1.96 -12.19
CA VAL A 25 8.28 -0.72 -12.51
C VAL A 25 9.28 0.37 -12.81
N GLU A 26 9.12 1.06 -13.92
CA GLU A 26 10.01 2.14 -14.35
C GLU A 26 9.20 3.37 -14.73
N HIS A 27 9.60 4.51 -14.17
CA HIS A 27 9.06 5.83 -14.50
C HIS A 27 7.55 5.95 -14.32
N ILE A 28 6.95 5.19 -13.37
CA ILE A 28 5.50 5.24 -13.15
C ILE A 28 5.10 6.60 -12.61
N ALA A 29 4.20 7.25 -13.36
CA ALA A 29 3.62 8.54 -13.03
C ALA A 29 2.09 8.44 -12.94
N LYS A 30 1.48 9.22 -12.02
CA LYS A 30 0.03 9.33 -11.86
C LYS A 30 -0.39 10.66 -11.28
N SER A 31 -1.37 11.31 -11.92
CA SER A 31 -1.97 12.54 -11.45
C SER A 31 -3.49 12.44 -11.37
N PHE A 32 -4.09 13.18 -10.46
CA PHE A 32 -5.53 13.31 -10.27
C PHE A 32 -5.88 14.80 -10.30
N GLY A 33 -6.30 15.27 -11.48
CA GLY A 33 -6.49 16.69 -11.71
C GLY A 33 -5.20 17.48 -11.48
N ALA A 34 -5.20 18.42 -10.54
CA ALA A 34 -4.03 19.22 -10.20
C ALA A 34 -3.05 18.54 -9.23
N THR A 35 -3.41 17.38 -8.67
CA THR A 35 -2.58 16.69 -7.68
C THR A 35 -1.81 15.56 -8.34
N THR A 36 -0.47 15.63 -8.29
CA THR A 36 0.40 14.53 -8.73
C THR A 36 0.63 13.59 -7.56
N ALA A 37 0.16 12.36 -7.68
CA ALA A 37 0.31 11.31 -6.67
C ALA A 37 1.61 10.51 -6.85
N LEU A 38 2.01 10.24 -8.09
CA LEU A 38 3.29 9.60 -8.44
C LEU A 38 3.94 10.42 -9.53
N ARG A 39 5.22 10.75 -9.36
CA ARG A 39 6.00 11.55 -10.32
C ARG A 39 6.90 10.69 -11.20
N ASP A 40 7.68 9.86 -10.55
CA ASP A 40 8.68 9.00 -11.20
C ASP A 40 9.03 7.85 -10.25
N VAL A 41 8.19 6.81 -10.23
CA VAL A 41 8.39 5.66 -9.34
C VAL A 41 9.12 4.57 -10.11
N ASN A 42 10.27 4.19 -9.57
CA ASN A 42 11.11 3.10 -10.03
C ASN A 42 11.22 2.07 -8.89
N LEU A 43 10.74 0.85 -9.09
CA LEU A 43 10.68 -0.19 -8.07
C LEU A 43 10.87 -1.55 -8.71
N HIS A 44 11.46 -2.49 -7.98
CA HIS A 44 11.53 -3.90 -8.37
C HIS A 44 11.16 -4.79 -7.19
N LEU A 45 10.80 -6.02 -7.47
CA LEU A 45 10.53 -7.07 -6.49
C LEU A 45 11.16 -8.37 -6.98
N LYS A 46 11.97 -8.99 -6.14
CA LYS A 46 12.58 -10.29 -6.44
C LYS A 46 11.65 -11.44 -6.09
N LYS A 47 11.90 -12.60 -6.70
CA LYS A 47 11.14 -13.81 -6.39
C LYS A 47 11.31 -14.20 -4.92
N GLY A 48 10.19 -14.42 -4.24
CA GLY A 48 10.14 -14.79 -2.82
C GLY A 48 10.50 -13.67 -1.84
N GLU A 49 10.75 -12.45 -2.34
CA GLU A 49 11.10 -11.30 -1.51
C GLU A 49 9.87 -10.70 -0.84
N VAL A 50 10.03 -10.25 0.40
CA VAL A 50 9.06 -9.40 1.11
C VAL A 50 9.59 -7.97 1.15
N LEU A 51 8.94 -7.09 0.38
CA LEU A 51 9.26 -5.67 0.28
C LEU A 51 8.31 -4.84 1.14
N GLY A 52 8.87 -4.09 2.09
CA GLY A 52 8.14 -3.08 2.87
C GLY A 52 8.11 -1.75 2.13
N LEU A 53 6.92 -1.23 1.83
CA LEU A 53 6.73 0.09 1.24
C LEU A 53 6.31 1.09 2.33
N LEU A 54 7.22 1.99 2.66
CA LEU A 54 7.02 3.05 3.65
C LEU A 54 6.72 4.39 2.96
N GLY A 55 6.28 5.35 3.75
CA GLY A 55 6.04 6.74 3.34
C GLY A 55 4.86 7.35 4.10
N ASP A 56 4.75 8.66 4.03
CA ASP A 56 3.68 9.42 4.68
C ASP A 56 2.31 9.20 4.05
N ASN A 57 1.27 9.64 4.74
CA ASN A 57 -0.08 9.68 4.17
C ASN A 57 -0.11 10.63 2.98
N GLY A 58 -0.60 10.14 1.84
CA GLY A 58 -0.61 10.90 0.60
C GLY A 58 0.67 10.79 -0.25
N ALA A 59 1.72 10.10 0.19
CA ALA A 59 2.96 9.92 -0.57
C ALA A 59 2.82 9.10 -1.87
N GLY A 60 1.67 8.44 -2.09
CA GLY A 60 1.40 7.69 -3.31
C GLY A 60 1.38 6.16 -3.14
N LYS A 61 1.62 5.61 -1.93
CA LYS A 61 1.69 4.16 -1.68
C LYS A 61 0.49 3.37 -2.21
N SER A 62 -0.71 3.71 -1.74
CA SER A 62 -1.94 3.03 -2.19
C SER A 62 -2.26 3.30 -3.66
N THR A 63 -1.80 4.43 -4.24
CA THR A 63 -1.91 4.68 -5.68
C THR A 63 -1.02 3.71 -6.46
N LEU A 64 0.21 3.48 -6.01
CA LEU A 64 1.11 2.51 -6.61
C LEU A 64 0.50 1.09 -6.54
N ILE A 65 0.04 0.65 -5.37
CA ILE A 65 -0.65 -0.66 -5.21
C ILE A 65 -1.83 -0.79 -6.18
N LYS A 66 -2.67 0.26 -6.32
CA LYS A 66 -3.80 0.26 -7.25
C LYS A 66 -3.39 0.16 -8.71
N ILE A 67 -2.23 0.70 -9.08
CA ILE A 67 -1.68 0.56 -10.43
C ILE A 67 -1.16 -0.87 -10.64
N LEU A 68 -0.41 -1.41 -9.70
CA LEU A 68 0.14 -2.77 -9.80
C LEU A 68 -0.95 -3.83 -9.91
N CYS A 69 -2.05 -3.67 -9.20
CA CYS A 69 -3.19 -4.60 -9.27
C CYS A 69 -4.19 -4.31 -10.41
N GLY A 70 -3.92 -3.35 -11.29
CA GLY A 70 -4.79 -3.04 -12.43
C GLY A 70 -6.09 -2.30 -12.07
N PHE A 71 -6.25 -1.83 -10.82
CA PHE A 71 -7.39 -1.01 -10.42
C PHE A 71 -7.33 0.40 -11.03
N GLN A 72 -6.12 0.92 -11.26
CA GLN A 72 -5.86 2.21 -11.89
C GLN A 72 -4.81 2.07 -12.98
N LYS A 73 -4.92 2.86 -14.05
CA LYS A 73 -3.88 2.95 -15.07
C LYS A 73 -2.89 4.05 -14.71
N PRO A 74 -1.59 3.85 -14.91
CA PRO A 74 -0.61 4.92 -14.83
C PRO A 74 -0.83 5.91 -15.99
N ASP A 75 -0.35 7.14 -15.81
CA ASP A 75 -0.34 8.16 -16.86
C ASP A 75 0.95 8.10 -17.69
N GLY A 76 2.01 7.49 -17.14
CA GLY A 76 3.30 7.26 -17.80
C GLY A 76 4.07 6.13 -17.13
N GLY A 77 5.15 5.72 -17.78
CA GLY A 77 6.02 4.64 -17.32
C GLY A 77 5.64 3.26 -17.88
N SER A 78 6.35 2.25 -17.42
CA SER A 78 6.19 0.87 -17.88
C SER A 78 6.36 -0.12 -16.73
N MET A 79 5.73 -1.28 -16.86
CA MET A 79 5.85 -2.37 -15.89
C MET A 79 6.20 -3.67 -16.62
N TRP A 80 6.90 -4.54 -15.93
CA TRP A 80 7.26 -5.89 -16.40
C TRP A 80 6.96 -6.90 -15.29
N LEU A 81 6.38 -8.00 -15.68
CA LEU A 81 6.10 -9.13 -14.81
C LEU A 81 6.84 -10.36 -15.37
N LYS A 82 7.74 -10.94 -14.56
CA LYS A 82 8.57 -12.09 -14.97
C LYS A 82 9.33 -11.85 -16.28
N GLY A 83 9.79 -10.60 -16.49
CA GLY A 83 10.52 -10.17 -17.68
C GLY A 83 9.65 -9.78 -18.88
N GLU A 84 8.34 -10.03 -18.85
CA GLU A 84 7.40 -9.68 -19.93
C GLU A 84 6.71 -8.35 -19.66
N PRO A 85 6.43 -7.53 -20.69
CA PRO A 85 5.67 -6.30 -20.53
C PRO A 85 4.32 -6.54 -19.87
N PHE A 86 4.00 -5.77 -18.82
CA PHE A 86 2.80 -5.95 -18.02
C PHE A 86 1.99 -4.65 -17.94
N ALA A 87 0.75 -4.67 -18.41
CA ALA A 87 -0.17 -3.54 -18.39
C ALA A 87 -1.59 -4.02 -18.10
N PRO A 88 -1.92 -4.33 -16.82
CA PRO A 88 -3.21 -4.94 -16.48
C PRO A 88 -4.37 -3.99 -16.77
N LYS A 89 -5.44 -4.54 -17.34
CA LYS A 89 -6.64 -3.80 -17.74
C LYS A 89 -7.68 -3.73 -16.63
N SER A 90 -7.57 -4.63 -15.66
CA SER A 90 -8.46 -4.75 -14.49
C SER A 90 -7.80 -5.56 -13.39
N VAL A 91 -8.42 -5.57 -12.20
CA VAL A 91 -7.98 -6.41 -11.07
C VAL A 91 -8.04 -7.91 -11.43
N ASP A 92 -9.05 -8.33 -12.18
CA ASP A 92 -9.16 -9.73 -12.61
C ASP A 92 -8.07 -10.10 -13.63
N ASP A 93 -7.67 -9.15 -14.47
CA ASP A 93 -6.55 -9.33 -15.40
C ASP A 93 -5.21 -9.46 -14.64
N ALA A 94 -4.96 -8.60 -13.66
CA ALA A 94 -3.77 -8.71 -12.81
C ALA A 94 -3.74 -10.04 -12.05
N ARG A 95 -4.89 -10.48 -11.52
CA ARG A 95 -5.05 -11.77 -10.83
C ARG A 95 -4.76 -12.95 -11.76
N ALA A 96 -5.24 -12.91 -13.01
CA ALA A 96 -4.96 -13.93 -14.01
C ALA A 96 -3.46 -14.05 -14.34
N HIS A 97 -2.69 -12.99 -14.11
CA HIS A 97 -1.23 -12.96 -14.25
C HIS A 97 -0.48 -13.29 -12.95
N GLY A 98 -1.19 -13.63 -11.88
CA GLY A 98 -0.60 -14.04 -10.60
C GLY A 98 -0.36 -12.89 -9.61
N ILE A 99 -0.92 -11.69 -9.82
CA ILE A 99 -0.88 -10.59 -8.84
C ILE A 99 -2.25 -10.48 -8.16
N ASP A 100 -2.31 -10.70 -6.87
CA ASP A 100 -3.55 -10.50 -6.09
C ASP A 100 -3.31 -9.52 -4.94
N THR A 101 -4.38 -8.91 -4.43
CA THR A 101 -4.29 -7.78 -3.50
C THR A 101 -5.25 -7.94 -2.33
N VAL A 102 -4.74 -7.68 -1.13
CA VAL A 102 -5.54 -7.45 0.07
C VAL A 102 -5.53 -5.96 0.36
N PHE A 103 -6.65 -5.32 0.09
CA PHE A 103 -6.84 -3.91 0.43
C PHE A 103 -7.15 -3.73 1.92
N GLN A 104 -7.06 -2.51 2.40
CA GLN A 104 -7.44 -2.13 3.76
C GLN A 104 -8.91 -2.54 4.08
N ASP A 105 -9.82 -2.42 3.11
CA ASP A 105 -11.11 -3.11 3.13
C ASP A 105 -10.92 -4.55 2.66
N LEU A 106 -11.03 -5.50 3.58
CA LEU A 106 -10.74 -6.92 3.35
C LEU A 106 -11.65 -7.60 2.31
N ALA A 107 -12.71 -6.91 1.88
CA ALA A 107 -13.72 -7.43 0.97
C ALA A 107 -14.24 -8.83 1.40
N LEU A 108 -14.44 -9.02 2.70
CA LEU A 108 -15.09 -10.19 3.26
C LEU A 108 -16.60 -9.93 3.39
N VAL A 109 -17.38 -10.93 3.02
CA VAL A 109 -18.84 -10.87 3.22
C VAL A 109 -19.15 -11.37 4.64
N ASP A 110 -19.56 -10.47 5.51
CA ASP A 110 -19.72 -10.70 6.95
C ASP A 110 -20.67 -11.86 7.28
N GLN A 111 -21.75 -12.03 6.53
CA GLN A 111 -22.77 -13.05 6.73
C GLN A 111 -22.38 -14.43 6.19
N LEU A 112 -21.37 -14.48 5.30
CA LEU A 112 -20.88 -15.75 4.76
C LEU A 112 -19.91 -16.40 5.73
N SER A 113 -19.91 -17.73 5.73
CA SER A 113 -18.93 -18.50 6.50
C SER A 113 -17.50 -18.29 5.99
N VAL A 114 -16.52 -18.64 6.82
CA VAL A 114 -15.09 -18.56 6.47
C VAL A 114 -14.81 -19.30 5.16
N TYR A 115 -15.27 -20.55 5.01
CA TYR A 115 -14.98 -21.28 3.79
C TYR A 115 -15.63 -20.67 2.55
N HIS A 116 -16.80 -20.04 2.63
CA HIS A 116 -17.39 -19.33 1.51
C HIS A 116 -16.56 -18.06 1.16
N ASN A 117 -16.07 -17.32 2.16
CA ASN A 117 -15.20 -16.18 1.92
C ASN A 117 -13.87 -16.57 1.25
N LEU A 118 -13.29 -17.72 1.62
CA LEU A 118 -12.06 -18.21 0.99
C LEU A 118 -12.26 -18.58 -0.50
N PHE A 119 -13.45 -19.06 -0.85
CA PHE A 119 -13.77 -19.49 -2.22
C PHE A 119 -14.61 -18.47 -3.00
N LEU A 120 -14.79 -17.25 -2.50
CA LEU A 120 -15.53 -16.21 -3.21
C LEU A 120 -14.91 -15.94 -4.59
N HIS A 121 -15.72 -15.98 -5.65
CA HIS A 121 -15.33 -15.97 -7.07
C HIS A 121 -14.52 -17.20 -7.56
N ARG A 122 -14.34 -18.23 -6.73
CA ARG A 122 -13.62 -19.48 -7.08
C ARG A 122 -14.35 -20.70 -6.53
N GLU A 123 -15.66 -20.60 -6.47
CA GLU A 123 -16.51 -21.63 -5.88
C GLU A 123 -16.29 -22.97 -6.57
N ARG A 124 -16.20 -24.03 -5.77
CA ARG A 124 -16.12 -25.40 -6.29
C ARG A 124 -17.52 -25.90 -6.63
N VAL A 125 -17.70 -26.27 -7.88
CA VAL A 125 -18.98 -26.81 -8.38
C VAL A 125 -18.86 -28.28 -8.73
N SER A 126 -19.93 -29.03 -8.49
CA SER A 126 -20.05 -30.45 -8.89
C SER A 126 -20.37 -30.53 -10.39
N LYS A 127 -19.93 -31.61 -11.03
CA LYS A 127 -20.32 -31.95 -12.39
C LYS A 127 -21.18 -33.23 -12.34
N PRO A 128 -22.16 -33.44 -13.25
CA PRO A 128 -22.50 -32.63 -14.42
C PRO A 128 -23.40 -31.43 -14.12
N ILE A 129 -24.06 -31.38 -12.94
CA ILE A 129 -24.95 -30.27 -12.56
C ILE A 129 -24.15 -29.29 -11.69
N PRO A 130 -24.11 -27.98 -12.02
CA PRO A 130 -23.25 -27.02 -11.37
C PRO A 130 -23.81 -26.55 -9.98
N PHE A 131 -23.93 -27.47 -9.04
CA PHE A 131 -24.21 -27.16 -7.65
C PHE A 131 -22.94 -26.87 -6.86
N LEU A 132 -23.01 -25.92 -5.93
CA LEU A 132 -21.91 -25.63 -5.00
C LEU A 132 -21.52 -26.87 -4.19
N SER A 133 -20.25 -27.25 -4.25
CA SER A 133 -19.70 -28.36 -3.49
C SER A 133 -19.17 -27.91 -2.14
N ASN A 134 -20.06 -27.58 -1.21
CA ASN A 134 -19.70 -27.13 0.14
C ASN A 134 -18.77 -28.11 0.88
N ARG A 135 -18.91 -29.42 0.62
CA ARG A 135 -18.04 -30.44 1.24
C ARG A 135 -16.60 -30.31 0.76
N VAL A 136 -16.40 -30.06 -0.53
CA VAL A 136 -15.05 -29.88 -1.11
C VAL A 136 -14.45 -28.57 -0.59
N MET A 137 -15.22 -27.47 -0.66
CA MET A 137 -14.76 -26.16 -0.18
C MET A 137 -14.37 -26.20 1.31
N ARG A 138 -15.16 -26.85 2.18
CA ARG A 138 -14.80 -27.01 3.60
C ARG A 138 -13.50 -27.77 3.79
N ARG A 139 -13.30 -28.86 3.07
CA ARG A 139 -12.07 -29.65 3.16
C ARG A 139 -10.84 -28.84 2.70
N GLU A 140 -10.95 -28.19 1.56
CA GLU A 140 -9.87 -27.36 1.00
C GLU A 140 -9.60 -26.13 1.86
N ALA A 141 -10.64 -25.47 2.38
CA ALA A 141 -10.50 -24.35 3.31
C ALA A 141 -9.75 -24.75 4.59
N ARG A 142 -10.12 -25.90 5.18
CA ARG A 142 -9.43 -26.41 6.38
C ARG A 142 -7.95 -26.64 6.07
N LYS A 143 -7.69 -27.36 4.99
CA LYS A 143 -6.33 -27.66 4.55
C LYS A 143 -5.51 -26.37 4.34
N ALA A 144 -6.03 -25.39 3.60
CA ALA A 144 -5.34 -24.13 3.33
C ALA A 144 -5.03 -23.34 4.62
N LEU A 145 -5.99 -23.28 5.56
CA LEU A 145 -5.78 -22.60 6.84
C LEU A 145 -4.76 -23.32 7.74
N ASP A 146 -4.79 -24.65 7.76
CA ASP A 146 -3.84 -25.47 8.53
C ASP A 146 -2.42 -25.33 7.95
N GLU A 147 -2.25 -25.33 6.62
CA GLU A 147 -0.96 -25.15 5.93
C GLU A 147 -0.35 -23.79 6.25
N ILE A 148 -1.15 -22.72 6.25
CA ILE A 148 -0.70 -21.37 6.58
C ILE A 148 -0.58 -21.17 8.11
N GLY A 149 -1.04 -22.13 8.92
CA GLY A 149 -1.00 -22.09 10.38
C GLY A 149 -1.99 -21.12 11.02
N ILE A 150 -3.10 -20.81 10.32
CA ILE A 150 -4.15 -19.94 10.83
C ILE A 150 -5.13 -20.76 11.67
N ASN A 151 -5.20 -20.42 12.97
CA ASN A 151 -6.14 -21.07 13.88
C ASN A 151 -7.43 -20.25 14.02
N ILE A 152 -8.54 -20.84 13.57
CA ILE A 152 -9.89 -20.29 13.73
C ILE A 152 -10.79 -21.30 14.44
N PRO A 153 -11.81 -20.84 15.21
CA PRO A 153 -12.68 -21.75 15.98
C PRO A 153 -13.44 -22.74 15.07
N SER A 154 -13.93 -22.30 13.94
CA SER A 154 -14.62 -23.12 12.94
C SER A 154 -14.66 -22.40 11.59
N ILE A 155 -14.53 -23.16 10.51
CA ILE A 155 -14.69 -22.65 9.13
C ILE A 155 -16.14 -22.37 8.75
N ASP A 156 -17.09 -22.88 9.52
CA ASP A 156 -18.53 -22.72 9.28
C ASP A 156 -19.12 -21.45 9.92
N VAL A 157 -18.35 -20.75 10.79
CA VAL A 157 -18.82 -19.50 11.38
C VAL A 157 -18.83 -18.36 10.39
N PRO A 158 -19.77 -17.42 10.46
CA PRO A 158 -19.76 -16.20 9.68
C PRO A 158 -18.51 -15.35 9.97
N ALA A 159 -17.98 -14.67 8.95
CA ALA A 159 -16.81 -13.81 9.09
C ALA A 159 -17.00 -12.69 10.11
N ALA A 160 -18.24 -12.21 10.31
CA ALA A 160 -18.59 -11.23 11.34
C ALA A 160 -18.26 -11.67 12.79
N ARG A 161 -18.11 -12.97 13.06
CA ARG A 161 -17.78 -13.50 14.40
C ARG A 161 -16.28 -13.63 14.67
N LEU A 162 -15.47 -13.28 13.70
CA LEU A 162 -14.01 -13.36 13.80
C LEU A 162 -13.42 -12.06 14.35
N SER A 163 -12.27 -12.16 15.03
CA SER A 163 -11.49 -10.97 15.38
C SER A 163 -10.92 -10.28 14.13
N GLY A 164 -10.50 -9.02 14.26
CA GLY A 164 -9.88 -8.27 13.17
C GLY A 164 -8.70 -9.02 12.56
N GLY A 165 -7.78 -9.53 13.37
CA GLY A 165 -6.64 -10.32 12.91
C GLY A 165 -7.03 -11.64 12.23
N GLN A 166 -8.06 -12.34 12.72
CA GLN A 166 -8.56 -13.53 12.03
C GLN A 166 -9.18 -13.20 10.68
N ARG A 167 -9.92 -12.10 10.57
CA ARG A 167 -10.48 -11.61 9.28
C ARG A 167 -9.36 -11.28 8.30
N GLN A 168 -8.32 -10.57 8.75
CA GLN A 168 -7.14 -10.25 7.94
C GLN A 168 -6.44 -11.53 7.47
N ALA A 169 -6.20 -12.47 8.38
CA ALA A 169 -5.57 -13.75 8.05
C ALA A 169 -6.36 -14.52 6.99
N ILE A 170 -7.70 -14.51 7.05
CA ILE A 170 -8.56 -15.12 6.03
C ILE A 170 -8.46 -14.39 4.69
N ALA A 171 -8.39 -13.06 4.67
CA ALA A 171 -8.20 -12.29 3.46
C ALA A 171 -6.85 -12.63 2.79
N VAL A 172 -5.78 -12.69 3.58
CA VAL A 172 -4.45 -13.12 3.10
C VAL A 172 -4.48 -14.57 2.61
N ALA A 173 -5.09 -15.50 3.38
CA ALA A 173 -5.22 -16.89 2.99
C ALA A 173 -5.99 -17.07 1.68
N ARG A 174 -7.08 -16.30 1.48
CA ARG A 174 -7.84 -16.30 0.21
C ARG A 174 -6.96 -15.93 -0.98
N THR A 175 -6.12 -14.92 -0.81
CA THR A 175 -5.21 -14.43 -1.84
C THR A 175 -4.15 -15.48 -2.19
N ILE A 176 -3.49 -16.06 -1.18
CA ILE A 176 -2.43 -17.07 -1.38
C ILE A 176 -3.00 -18.38 -1.95
N SER A 177 -4.17 -18.84 -1.45
CA SER A 177 -4.82 -20.06 -1.95
C SER A 177 -5.29 -19.95 -3.41
N GLY A 178 -5.08 -18.80 -4.04
CA GLY A 178 -5.46 -18.51 -5.41
C GLY A 178 -4.35 -18.60 -6.44
N ASP A 179 -3.24 -19.28 -6.12
CA ASP A 179 -2.06 -19.40 -6.99
C ASP A 179 -1.42 -18.02 -7.31
N ALA A 180 -1.48 -17.05 -6.38
CA ALA A 180 -0.82 -15.78 -6.54
C ALA A 180 0.71 -15.93 -6.39
N ASP A 181 1.47 -15.43 -7.37
CA ASP A 181 2.93 -15.34 -7.30
C ASP A 181 3.38 -14.08 -6.55
N ILE A 182 2.54 -13.03 -6.63
CA ILE A 182 2.77 -11.74 -5.98
C ILE A 182 1.53 -11.35 -5.18
N VAL A 183 1.72 -11.03 -3.91
CA VAL A 183 0.67 -10.56 -3.01
C VAL A 183 0.95 -9.11 -2.61
N LEU A 184 -0.02 -8.23 -2.86
CA LEU A 184 0.02 -6.84 -2.45
C LEU A 184 -0.84 -6.66 -1.20
N LEU A 185 -0.25 -6.15 -0.12
CA LEU A 185 -0.92 -5.93 1.17
C LEU A 185 -0.96 -4.44 1.49
N ASP A 186 -2.15 -3.85 1.47
CA ASP A 186 -2.35 -2.44 1.81
C ASP A 186 -2.70 -2.31 3.30
N GLU A 187 -1.70 -1.92 4.11
CA GLU A 187 -1.79 -1.73 5.57
C GLU A 187 -2.34 -2.95 6.34
N PRO A 188 -1.73 -4.14 6.18
CA PRO A 188 -2.28 -5.38 6.74
C PRO A 188 -2.33 -5.41 8.27
N LEU A 189 -1.66 -4.50 8.95
CA LEU A 189 -1.59 -4.42 10.43
C LEU A 189 -2.37 -3.22 11.00
N ALA A 190 -3.09 -2.46 10.15
CA ALA A 190 -3.82 -1.27 10.60
C ALA A 190 -4.95 -1.64 11.57
N ALA A 191 -5.11 -0.82 12.60
CA ALA A 191 -6.19 -0.93 13.59
C ALA A 191 -6.28 -2.29 14.33
N MET A 192 -5.15 -3.04 14.43
CA MET A 192 -5.10 -4.32 15.13
C MET A 192 -4.45 -4.19 16.50
N GLY A 193 -4.88 -5.05 17.45
CA GLY A 193 -4.17 -5.25 18.71
C GLY A 193 -2.82 -5.96 18.51
N ALA A 194 -1.94 -5.87 19.50
CA ALA A 194 -0.60 -6.46 19.42
C ALA A 194 -0.61 -7.98 19.12
N LYS A 195 -1.58 -8.71 19.70
CA LYS A 195 -1.72 -10.17 19.49
C LYS A 195 -2.10 -10.51 18.06
N GLU A 196 -3.04 -9.74 17.49
CA GLU A 196 -3.50 -9.95 16.13
C GLU A 196 -2.43 -9.55 15.11
N GLY A 197 -1.74 -8.43 15.36
CA GLY A 197 -0.61 -8.01 14.54
C GLY A 197 0.51 -9.05 14.51
N ALA A 198 0.86 -9.64 15.66
CA ALA A 198 1.85 -10.71 15.74
C ALA A 198 1.45 -11.93 14.89
N MET A 199 0.18 -12.33 14.92
CA MET A 199 -0.30 -13.46 14.10
C MET A 199 -0.12 -13.21 12.60
N ILE A 200 -0.35 -11.99 12.13
CA ILE A 200 -0.14 -11.64 10.71
C ILE A 200 1.36 -11.59 10.39
N LEU A 201 2.19 -11.04 11.27
CA LEU A 201 3.64 -11.05 11.08
C LEU A 201 4.20 -12.48 11.03
N ASP A 202 3.75 -13.37 11.91
CA ASP A 202 4.13 -14.78 11.89
C ASP A 202 3.72 -15.46 10.56
N LEU A 203 2.54 -15.13 10.05
CA LEU A 203 2.09 -15.60 8.74
C LEU A 203 3.00 -15.11 7.62
N ILE A 204 3.32 -13.81 7.59
CA ILE A 204 4.22 -13.24 6.57
C ILE A 204 5.61 -13.87 6.65
N GLN A 205 6.15 -14.08 7.85
CA GLN A 205 7.45 -14.75 8.04
C GLN A 205 7.46 -16.17 7.47
N ARG A 206 6.40 -16.97 7.69
CA ARG A 206 6.30 -18.31 7.10
C ARG A 206 6.30 -18.27 5.57
N LEU A 207 5.52 -17.37 4.97
CA LEU A 207 5.47 -17.20 3.52
C LEU A 207 6.83 -16.78 2.94
N ARG A 208 7.54 -15.93 3.66
CA ARG A 208 8.91 -15.52 3.34
C ARG A 208 9.87 -16.72 3.39
N GLU A 209 9.81 -17.55 4.44
CA GLU A 209 10.65 -18.74 4.60
C GLU A 209 10.37 -19.77 3.51
N GLU A 210 9.12 -19.94 3.08
CA GLU A 210 8.74 -20.83 1.99
C GLU A 210 9.23 -20.31 0.62
N GLY A 211 9.37 -18.98 0.45
CA GLY A 211 9.90 -18.36 -0.76
C GLY A 211 9.07 -18.54 -2.03
N ASN A 212 7.84 -19.06 -1.90
CA ASN A 212 6.97 -19.36 -3.03
C ASN A 212 6.20 -18.14 -3.52
N VAL A 213 5.97 -17.15 -2.65
CA VAL A 213 5.19 -15.94 -2.91
C VAL A 213 6.03 -14.73 -2.64
N SER A 214 6.01 -13.76 -3.54
CA SER A 214 6.66 -12.45 -3.35
C SER A 214 5.64 -11.46 -2.80
N ILE A 215 6.02 -10.59 -1.88
CA ILE A 215 5.08 -9.72 -1.17
C ILE A 215 5.53 -8.26 -1.25
N ILE A 216 4.62 -7.36 -1.60
CA ILE A 216 4.77 -5.92 -1.33
C ILE A 216 3.76 -5.55 -0.26
N MET A 217 4.21 -5.00 0.87
CA MET A 217 3.29 -4.55 1.90
C MET A 217 3.54 -3.12 2.35
N ILE A 218 2.46 -2.35 2.46
CA ILE A 218 2.48 -1.02 3.02
C ILE A 218 2.48 -1.13 4.54
N LEU A 219 3.44 -0.48 5.17
CA LEU A 219 3.62 -0.45 6.61
C LEU A 219 3.82 0.99 7.10
N HIS A 220 3.42 1.26 8.35
CA HIS A 220 3.65 2.53 9.04
C HIS A 220 4.58 2.39 10.26
N ASN A 221 4.80 1.17 10.73
CA ASN A 221 5.65 0.89 11.89
C ASN A 221 6.96 0.25 11.44
N TYR A 222 8.06 0.93 11.66
CA TYR A 222 9.39 0.48 11.26
C TYR A 222 9.81 -0.84 11.95
N VAL A 223 9.38 -1.07 13.20
CA VAL A 223 9.66 -2.34 13.89
C VAL A 223 9.05 -3.52 13.13
N HIS A 224 7.86 -3.36 12.56
CA HIS A 224 7.22 -4.41 11.77
C HIS A 224 7.95 -4.66 10.44
N VAL A 225 8.57 -3.61 9.85
CA VAL A 225 9.40 -3.77 8.63
C VAL A 225 10.56 -4.71 8.90
N PHE A 226 11.33 -4.46 9.98
CA PHE A 226 12.47 -5.31 10.32
C PHE A 226 12.08 -6.71 10.77
N ALA A 227 10.86 -6.88 11.28
CA ALA A 227 10.36 -8.19 11.67
C ALA A 227 9.97 -9.05 10.46
N ALA A 228 9.49 -8.45 9.36
CA ALA A 228 8.83 -9.19 8.29
C ALA A 228 9.44 -9.01 6.89
N CYS A 229 10.18 -7.92 6.62
CA CYS A 229 10.63 -7.59 5.27
C CYS A 229 12.11 -7.91 5.05
N ASP A 230 12.45 -8.26 3.80
CA ASP A 230 13.84 -8.41 3.34
C ASP A 230 14.45 -7.07 2.93
N ARG A 231 13.62 -6.20 2.35
CA ARG A 231 14.00 -4.90 1.83
C ARG A 231 12.93 -3.86 2.16
N VAL A 232 13.34 -2.62 2.27
CA VAL A 232 12.47 -1.49 2.53
C VAL A 232 12.67 -0.41 1.48
N SER A 233 11.57 0.07 0.92
CA SER A 233 11.52 1.24 0.04
C SER A 233 10.68 2.33 0.68
N LEU A 234 11.19 3.56 0.68
CA LEU A 234 10.47 4.74 1.15
C LEU A 234 9.99 5.55 -0.05
N ILE A 235 8.68 5.67 -0.19
CA ILE A 235 8.07 6.56 -1.19
C ILE A 235 7.76 7.91 -0.56
N GLN A 236 8.20 8.97 -1.21
CA GLN A 236 7.99 10.33 -0.77
C GLN A 236 7.74 11.23 -1.97
N ASP A 237 6.79 12.14 -1.86
CA ASP A 237 6.43 13.07 -2.93
C ASP A 237 6.28 12.40 -4.32
N GLY A 238 5.86 11.14 -4.35
CA GLY A 238 5.65 10.37 -5.57
C GLY A 238 6.90 9.82 -6.23
N VAL A 239 8.03 9.73 -5.52
CA VAL A 239 9.27 9.07 -5.96
C VAL A 239 9.78 8.10 -4.89
N ILE A 240 10.63 7.13 -5.25
CA ILE A 240 11.34 6.30 -4.28
C ILE A 240 12.57 7.06 -3.81
N ALA A 241 12.52 7.56 -2.57
CA ALA A 241 13.60 8.33 -1.97
C ALA A 241 14.69 7.45 -1.32
N PHE A 242 14.33 6.21 -0.96
CA PHE A 242 15.22 5.27 -0.29
C PHE A 242 14.81 3.84 -0.65
N ASP A 243 15.79 2.95 -0.90
CA ASP A 243 15.57 1.54 -1.19
C ASP A 243 16.80 0.73 -0.79
N ARG A 244 16.66 -0.11 0.27
CA ARG A 244 17.77 -0.93 0.80
C ARG A 244 17.28 -2.24 1.44
N PRO A 245 18.13 -3.27 1.47
CA PRO A 245 17.92 -4.46 2.31
C PRO A 245 17.80 -4.07 3.79
N THR A 246 16.88 -4.71 4.52
CA THR A 246 16.70 -4.47 5.96
C THR A 246 17.95 -4.85 6.76
N ALA A 247 18.75 -5.78 6.27
CA ALA A 247 20.02 -6.16 6.87
C ALA A 247 21.11 -5.07 6.82
N GLU A 248 20.97 -4.09 5.91
CA GLU A 248 21.92 -2.99 5.69
C GLU A 248 21.46 -1.65 6.25
N THR A 249 20.34 -1.63 6.99
CA THR A 249 19.78 -0.42 7.61
C THR A 249 19.26 -0.73 9.01
N SER A 250 18.80 0.29 9.74
CA SER A 250 18.24 0.17 11.08
C SER A 250 16.99 1.01 11.26
N VAL A 251 16.23 0.76 12.35
CA VAL A 251 15.07 1.56 12.72
C VAL A 251 15.47 3.02 12.94
N ASP A 252 16.62 3.24 13.58
CA ASP A 252 17.12 4.59 13.88
C ASP A 252 17.48 5.33 12.59
N GLU A 253 18.19 4.69 11.67
CA GLU A 253 18.54 5.25 10.36
C GLU A 253 17.30 5.61 9.54
N LEU A 254 16.31 4.70 9.45
CA LEU A 254 15.05 4.98 8.76
C LEU A 254 14.30 6.15 9.42
N THR A 255 14.31 6.23 10.75
CA THR A 255 13.68 7.31 11.47
C THR A 255 14.37 8.64 11.18
N GLU A 256 15.71 8.66 11.17
CA GLU A 256 16.50 9.87 10.85
C GLU A 256 16.23 10.35 9.42
N ILE A 257 16.23 9.43 8.44
CA ILE A 257 15.93 9.75 7.04
C ILE A 257 14.55 10.42 6.91
N VAL A 258 13.51 9.82 7.49
CA VAL A 258 12.16 10.37 7.42
C VAL A 258 12.06 11.72 8.13
N VAL A 259 12.70 11.89 9.29
CA VAL A 259 12.73 13.17 10.01
C VAL A 259 13.48 14.24 9.22
N GLU A 260 14.59 13.90 8.59
CA GLU A 260 15.37 14.85 7.79
C GLU A 260 14.59 15.29 6.54
N GLU A 261 13.96 14.36 5.85
CA GLU A 261 13.10 14.65 4.71
C GLU A 261 11.89 15.51 5.09
N TYR A 262 11.26 15.22 6.22
CA TYR A 262 10.19 16.09 6.76
C TYR A 262 10.66 17.52 7.03
N ARG A 263 11.88 17.68 7.54
CA ARG A 263 12.48 19.03 7.75
C ARG A 263 12.72 19.74 6.42
N ARG A 264 13.25 19.05 5.40
CA ARG A 264 13.47 19.58 4.05
C ARG A 264 12.15 20.03 3.40
N ALA A 265 11.12 19.19 3.43
CA ALA A 265 9.80 19.52 2.89
C ALA A 265 9.19 20.75 3.56
N ARG A 266 9.32 20.87 4.90
CA ARG A 266 8.84 22.02 5.65
C ARG A 266 9.59 23.31 5.34
N GLN A 267 10.91 23.22 5.12
CA GLN A 267 11.72 24.37 4.71
C GLN A 267 11.34 24.86 3.30
N ALA A 268 11.16 23.93 2.35
CA ALA A 268 10.72 24.25 1.00
C ALA A 268 9.34 24.94 0.98
N ALA A 269 8.38 24.47 1.80
CA ALA A 269 7.06 25.08 1.93
C ALA A 269 7.12 26.49 2.55
N SER A 270 8.04 26.75 3.49
CA SER A 270 8.21 28.05 4.10
C SER A 270 8.83 29.10 3.16
N ILE A 271 9.70 28.66 2.23
CA ILE A 271 10.30 29.53 1.20
C ILE A 271 9.27 29.88 0.13
N GLY A 272 8.38 28.93 -0.24
CA GLY A 272 7.31 29.16 -1.22
C GLY A 272 6.22 30.14 -0.75
N ASN A 273 5.94 30.20 0.56
CA ASN A 273 4.96 31.12 1.14
C ASN A 273 5.51 32.53 1.44
N GLY A 274 6.82 32.74 1.36
CA GLY A 274 7.44 34.04 1.62
C GLY A 274 7.39 35.05 0.47
N ALA A 275 6.99 34.61 -0.75
CA ALA A 275 7.06 35.49 -1.94
C ALA A 275 5.73 36.16 -2.33
N GLY A 276 4.67 36.09 -1.53
CA GLY A 276 3.35 36.59 -1.91
C GLY A 276 2.49 37.28 -0.87
N ALA A 277 3.01 37.57 0.33
CA ALA A 277 2.23 38.30 1.33
C ALA A 277 2.60 39.80 1.34
N THR A 278 1.92 40.60 0.51
CA THR A 278 1.77 42.02 0.80
C THR A 278 0.97 42.14 2.10
N PRO A 279 1.44 42.94 3.10
CA PRO A 279 0.68 43.13 4.33
C PRO A 279 -0.64 43.83 4.01
N LYS A 280 -1.76 43.21 4.38
CA LYS A 280 -3.05 43.92 4.43
C LYS A 280 -2.92 45.09 5.40
N PRO A 281 -3.39 46.33 5.04
CA PRO A 281 -3.39 47.43 5.96
C PRO A 281 -4.30 47.12 7.16
N ASP A 282 -3.77 47.43 8.33
CA ASP A 282 -4.40 47.34 9.65
C ASP A 282 -5.71 48.19 9.66
N PRO A 283 -6.90 47.62 10.01
CA PRO A 283 -8.15 48.40 10.12
C PRO A 283 -8.29 49.18 11.43
N GLY A 284 -7.18 49.56 12.08
CA GLY A 284 -7.12 50.09 13.44
C GLY A 284 -6.74 51.58 13.60
N THR A 285 -6.88 52.45 12.61
CA THR A 285 -6.80 53.92 12.86
C THR A 285 -8.16 54.56 12.63
N ARG A 286 -8.92 54.66 13.74
CA ARG A 286 -10.08 55.57 13.79
C ARG A 286 -9.57 57.00 13.88
N ASP A 287 -9.93 57.80 12.91
CA ASP A 287 -9.79 59.26 12.90
C ASP A 287 -10.77 59.87 13.94
N PRO A 288 -10.32 60.67 14.96
CA PRO A 288 -11.18 61.23 15.97
C PRO A 288 -11.77 62.58 15.54
N GLY A 289 -12.47 62.63 14.41
CA GLY A 289 -12.97 63.93 13.91
C GLY A 289 -14.17 63.85 12.98
N ALA A 290 -15.27 63.21 13.38
CA ALA A 290 -16.56 63.39 12.70
C ALA A 290 -17.70 63.41 13.72
N ALA A 291 -18.29 64.59 13.89
CA ALA A 291 -19.41 64.87 14.77
C ALA A 291 -20.68 64.12 14.32
N ALA A 292 -21.45 63.69 15.31
CA ALA A 292 -22.74 63.01 15.14
C ALA A 292 -23.83 64.08 14.73
N PRO A 293 -24.74 63.73 13.79
CA PRO A 293 -26.03 64.41 13.69
C PRO A 293 -27.06 63.73 14.61
N GLY A 294 -27.81 64.59 15.33
CA GLY A 294 -28.83 64.24 16.28
C GLY A 294 -30.10 63.63 15.66
N PRO A 295 -31.03 63.14 16.52
CA PRO A 295 -32.20 62.37 16.08
C PRO A 295 -33.28 63.26 15.49
N ALA A 296 -33.88 62.82 14.37
CA ALA A 296 -35.12 63.40 13.83
C ALA A 296 -36.28 62.45 14.19
N GLU A 297 -37.29 63.06 14.85
CA GLU A 297 -38.61 62.50 15.11
C GLU A 297 -39.39 62.26 13.82
N ALA A 298 -40.09 61.19 13.75
CA ALA A 298 -41.54 60.97 13.46
C ALA A 298 -41.79 59.45 13.24
#